data_0b8c2d7346ae9b96aa5acd3a87a1731e
#
_entry.id   0b8c2d7346ae9b96aa5acd3a87a1731e
#
_cell.length_a   1.000
_cell.length_b   1.000
_cell.length_c   1.000
_cell.angle_alpha   90.00
_cell.angle_beta   90.00
_cell.angle_gamma   90.00
#
_symmetry.space_group_name_H-M   'P 1'
#
loop_
_entity.id
_entity.type
_entity.pdbx_description
1 polymer ?
#
loop_
_entity_poly.entity_id
_entity_poly.type
_entity_poly.pdbx_seq_one_letter_code
_entity_poly.pdbx_strand_id
1 'polypeptide(L)'
;MRELLLINNEPTPEDRGRIARAGEFGLTDPLYNIDALSAKLSAFGTVTVRHYTQLRTLDSAPDAIFLSGCFTDWDRERLRETFADELALIRETTAPLFGICAGLQLIGIAFGAPLVYPGEGYEEFGFLPQTVLAQHPLLTGLSGTLHCFEHHRGQLSAV
;
A
#
# COMPACT_ATOMS: atom_id res chain seq x y z
N MET A 1 -23.79 3.54 8.61
CA MET A 1 -22.38 3.50 9.07
C MET A 1 -21.57 3.33 7.79
N ARG A 2 -20.41 3.97 7.66
CA ARG A 2 -19.58 3.81 6.45
C ARG A 2 -18.98 2.41 6.42
N GLU A 3 -18.93 1.81 5.22
CA GLU A 3 -18.29 0.53 4.98
C GLU A 3 -16.91 0.77 4.36
N LEU A 4 -15.87 0.40 5.09
CA LEU A 4 -14.47 0.60 4.70
C LEU A 4 -13.85 -0.74 4.33
N LEU A 5 -13.21 -0.81 3.17
CA LEU A 5 -12.42 -1.97 2.76
C LEU A 5 -10.94 -1.69 3.03
N LEU A 6 -10.29 -2.56 3.79
CA LEU A 6 -8.84 -2.56 3.99
C LEU A 6 -8.24 -3.77 3.29
N ILE A 7 -7.42 -3.53 2.28
CA ILE A 7 -6.71 -4.57 1.53
C ILE A 7 -5.35 -4.80 2.18
N ASN A 8 -5.09 -6.06 2.54
CA ASN A 8 -3.81 -6.51 3.06
C ASN A 8 -2.92 -6.95 1.90
N ASN A 9 -1.85 -6.20 1.64
CA ASN A 9 -0.88 -6.43 0.56
C ASN A 9 0.36 -7.21 1.00
N GLU A 10 0.41 -7.66 2.26
CA GLU A 10 1.50 -8.52 2.72
C GLU A 10 1.34 -9.92 2.12
N PRO A 11 2.36 -10.50 1.47
CA PRO A 11 2.31 -11.86 0.94
C PRO A 11 1.94 -12.91 1.99
N THR A 12 1.32 -13.99 1.54
CA THR A 12 0.97 -15.10 2.42
C THR A 12 2.22 -15.74 3.03
N PRO A 13 2.10 -16.46 4.18
CA PRO A 13 3.24 -17.18 4.77
C PRO A 13 3.92 -18.16 3.80
N GLU A 14 3.15 -18.77 2.89
CA GLU A 14 3.67 -19.68 1.88
C GLU A 14 4.51 -18.96 0.81
N ASP A 15 4.10 -17.76 0.42
CA ASP A 15 4.86 -16.93 -0.52
C ASP A 15 6.13 -16.37 0.12
N ARG A 16 6.11 -16.08 1.43
CA ARG A 16 7.28 -15.60 2.18
C ARG A 16 8.43 -16.58 2.23
N GLY A 17 8.16 -17.89 2.19
CA GLY A 17 9.19 -18.93 2.12
C GLY A 17 10.09 -18.79 0.87
N ARG A 18 9.58 -18.10 -0.16
CA ARG A 18 10.35 -17.75 -1.36
C ARG A 18 11.05 -16.41 -1.28
N ILE A 19 10.62 -15.54 -0.38
CA ILE A 19 11.10 -14.16 -0.25
C ILE A 19 11.74 -13.96 1.13
N ALA A 20 12.73 -14.79 1.43
CA ALA A 20 13.34 -14.91 2.78
C ALA A 20 14.19 -13.70 3.19
N ARG A 21 13.69 -12.47 3.06
CA ARG A 21 14.40 -11.26 3.50
C ARG A 21 13.82 -10.58 4.73
N ALA A 22 12.74 -11.06 5.29
CA ALA A 22 12.11 -10.45 6.47
C ALA A 22 13.06 -10.36 7.69
N GLY A 23 14.05 -11.25 7.79
CA GLY A 23 15.06 -11.22 8.85
C GLY A 23 16.21 -10.24 8.62
N GLU A 24 16.41 -9.72 7.41
CA GLU A 24 17.53 -8.82 7.10
C GLU A 24 17.41 -7.45 7.78
N PHE A 25 16.21 -7.06 8.17
CA PHE A 25 15.95 -5.77 8.81
C PHE A 25 15.78 -5.86 10.33
N GLY A 26 16.05 -6.99 10.93
CA GLY A 26 15.90 -7.17 12.38
C GLY A 26 14.45 -7.12 12.89
N LEU A 27 13.47 -7.20 11.99
CA LEU A 27 12.06 -7.26 12.35
C LEU A 27 11.73 -8.68 12.80
N THR A 28 11.29 -8.82 14.04
CA THR A 28 10.85 -10.11 14.59
C THR A 28 9.50 -10.55 14.04
N ASP A 29 8.69 -9.60 13.58
CA ASP A 29 7.44 -9.83 12.86
C ASP A 29 7.41 -8.99 11.58
N PRO A 30 7.63 -9.63 10.42
CA PRO A 30 7.64 -8.92 9.13
C PRO A 30 6.24 -8.51 8.66
N LEU A 31 5.19 -8.86 9.41
CA LEU A 31 3.84 -8.51 9.04
C LEU A 31 3.61 -7.02 9.18
N TYR A 32 3.20 -6.40 8.10
CA TYR A 32 2.57 -5.09 8.17
C TYR A 32 1.41 -5.20 9.18
N ASN A 33 1.40 -4.32 10.18
CA ASN A 33 0.44 -4.44 11.28
C ASN A 33 -0.98 -4.04 10.82
N ILE A 34 -1.60 -4.96 10.11
CA ILE A 34 -2.93 -4.77 9.52
C ILE A 34 -4.00 -4.59 10.60
N ASP A 35 -3.83 -5.24 11.75
CA ASP A 35 -4.78 -5.14 12.86
C ASP A 35 -4.74 -3.74 13.49
N ALA A 36 -3.56 -3.15 13.67
CA ALA A 36 -3.43 -1.79 14.15
C ALA A 36 -4.02 -0.75 13.17
N LEU A 37 -3.85 -0.96 11.86
CA LEU A 37 -4.44 -0.12 10.85
C LEU A 37 -5.97 -0.26 10.84
N SER A 38 -6.47 -1.49 10.88
CA SER A 38 -7.91 -1.78 10.99
C SER A 38 -8.53 -1.14 12.23
N ALA A 39 -7.87 -1.25 13.38
CA ALA A 39 -8.32 -0.62 14.63
C ALA A 39 -8.39 0.91 14.54
N LYS A 40 -7.45 1.56 13.85
CA LYS A 40 -7.50 3.01 13.61
C LYS A 40 -8.65 3.40 12.68
N LEU A 41 -8.88 2.64 11.62
CA LEU A 41 -9.93 2.90 10.65
C LEU A 41 -11.34 2.66 11.24
N SER A 42 -11.47 1.75 12.21
CA SER A 42 -12.77 1.44 12.86
C SER A 42 -13.40 2.65 13.59
N ALA A 43 -12.60 3.68 13.90
CA ALA A 43 -13.14 4.96 14.40
C ALA A 43 -14.00 5.71 13.37
N PHE A 44 -13.91 5.36 12.08
CA PHE A 44 -14.58 6.05 10.98
C PHE A 44 -15.67 5.24 10.30
N GLY A 45 -15.75 3.93 10.56
CA GLY A 45 -16.74 3.03 9.97
C GLY A 45 -16.52 1.56 10.30
N THR A 46 -17.34 0.69 9.72
CA THR A 46 -17.13 -0.77 9.75
C THR A 46 -15.98 -1.11 8.82
N VAL A 47 -14.96 -1.81 9.31
CA VAL A 47 -13.80 -2.19 8.50
C VAL A 47 -13.89 -3.67 8.12
N THR A 48 -13.94 -3.94 6.82
CA THR A 48 -13.76 -5.29 6.28
C THR A 48 -12.32 -5.42 5.79
N VAL A 49 -11.58 -6.37 6.37
CA VAL A 49 -10.23 -6.69 5.92
C VAL A 49 -10.30 -7.82 4.90
N ARG A 50 -9.63 -7.64 3.76
CA ARG A 50 -9.44 -8.68 2.73
C ARG A 50 -7.96 -8.75 2.37
N HIS A 51 -7.47 -9.96 2.12
CA HIS A 51 -6.18 -10.15 1.50
C HIS A 51 -6.30 -9.90 -0.02
N TYR A 52 -5.25 -9.41 -0.68
CA TYR A 52 -5.28 -9.12 -2.13
C TYR A 52 -5.70 -10.33 -2.99
N THR A 53 -5.52 -11.56 -2.50
CA THR A 53 -5.97 -12.79 -3.18
C THR A 53 -7.48 -13.09 -3.02
N GLN A 54 -8.21 -12.27 -2.27
CA GLN A 54 -9.62 -12.50 -1.90
C GLN A 54 -10.55 -11.41 -2.45
N LEU A 55 -10.15 -10.70 -3.50
CA LEU A 55 -10.87 -9.52 -4.01
C LEU A 55 -11.93 -9.82 -5.07
N ARG A 56 -11.98 -11.06 -5.60
CA ARG A 56 -12.93 -11.44 -6.66
C ARG A 56 -14.41 -11.35 -6.26
N THR A 57 -14.70 -11.41 -4.98
CA THR A 57 -16.06 -11.39 -4.46
C THR A 57 -16.15 -10.35 -3.34
N LEU A 58 -16.50 -9.13 -3.68
CA LEU A 58 -16.93 -8.14 -2.71
C LEU A 58 -18.46 -8.20 -2.63
N ASP A 59 -18.98 -8.40 -1.43
CA ASP A 59 -20.43 -8.54 -1.19
C ASP A 59 -21.19 -7.23 -1.40
N SER A 60 -20.46 -6.09 -1.30
CA SER A 60 -21.00 -4.73 -1.50
C SER A 60 -19.89 -3.77 -1.91
N ALA A 61 -20.27 -2.66 -2.55
CA ALA A 61 -19.35 -1.56 -2.85
C ALA A 61 -18.99 -0.82 -1.54
N PRO A 62 -17.71 -0.67 -1.19
CA PRO A 62 -17.28 0.08 -0.02
C PRO A 62 -17.40 1.59 -0.24
N ASP A 63 -17.56 2.34 0.86
CA ASP A 63 -17.54 3.82 0.84
C ASP A 63 -16.11 4.37 0.64
N ALA A 64 -15.08 3.62 1.03
CA ALA A 64 -13.68 3.93 0.76
C ALA A 64 -12.82 2.66 0.81
N ILE A 65 -11.71 2.66 0.08
CA ILE A 65 -10.76 1.55 0.00
C ILE A 65 -9.38 2.03 0.47
N PHE A 66 -8.81 1.29 1.41
CA PHE A 66 -7.45 1.48 1.92
C PHE A 66 -6.59 0.31 1.49
N LEU A 67 -5.46 0.60 0.86
CA LEU A 67 -4.48 -0.40 0.45
C LEU A 67 -3.27 -0.29 1.37
N SER A 68 -2.95 -1.38 2.05
CA SER A 68 -1.84 -1.39 3.00
C SER A 68 -0.47 -1.34 2.30
N GLY A 69 0.57 -1.03 3.08
CA GLY A 69 1.92 -1.37 2.70
C GLY A 69 2.21 -2.86 2.80
N CYS A 70 3.43 -3.24 2.45
CA CYS A 70 4.00 -4.54 2.79
C CYS A 70 5.50 -4.39 3.11
N PHE A 71 6.04 -5.28 3.93
CA PHE A 71 7.48 -5.35 4.21
C PHE A 71 8.19 -6.39 3.35
N THR A 72 7.44 -7.32 2.78
CA THR A 72 7.98 -8.37 1.94
C THR A 72 8.15 -7.87 0.51
N ASP A 73 9.33 -8.03 -0.06
CA ASP A 73 9.59 -7.68 -1.46
C ASP A 73 8.66 -8.47 -2.40
N TRP A 74 8.19 -7.81 -3.42
CA TRP A 74 7.38 -8.43 -4.45
C TRP A 74 8.23 -9.15 -5.48
N ASP A 75 7.67 -10.20 -6.07
CA ASP A 75 8.17 -10.76 -7.31
C ASP A 75 7.89 -9.76 -8.45
N ARG A 76 8.92 -9.02 -8.85
CA ARG A 76 8.82 -7.90 -9.80
C ARG A 76 8.36 -8.35 -11.18
N GLU A 77 8.79 -9.53 -11.61
CA GLU A 77 8.45 -10.09 -12.93
C GLU A 77 6.97 -10.48 -12.98
N ARG A 78 6.44 -10.96 -11.87
CA ARG A 78 5.07 -11.44 -11.74
C ARG A 78 4.10 -10.45 -11.07
N LEU A 79 4.54 -9.23 -10.78
CA LEU A 79 3.76 -8.26 -10.01
C LEU A 79 2.35 -8.06 -10.59
N ARG A 80 2.24 -7.84 -11.90
CA ARG A 80 0.95 -7.61 -12.55
C ARG A 80 0.04 -8.85 -12.54
N GLU A 81 0.62 -10.04 -12.56
CA GLU A 81 -0.12 -11.29 -12.42
C GLU A 81 -0.59 -11.50 -10.99
N THR A 82 0.33 -11.32 -10.04
CA THR A 82 0.08 -11.50 -8.60
C THR A 82 -1.04 -10.60 -8.09
N PHE A 83 -1.06 -9.32 -8.50
CA PHE A 83 -2.03 -8.32 -8.07
C PHE A 83 -3.12 -8.03 -9.12
N ALA A 84 -3.38 -8.96 -10.05
CA ALA A 84 -4.29 -8.72 -11.18
C ALA A 84 -5.69 -8.27 -10.72
N ASP A 85 -6.27 -8.96 -9.73
CA ASP A 85 -7.61 -8.65 -9.21
C ASP A 85 -7.64 -7.29 -8.48
N GLU A 86 -6.57 -6.95 -7.74
CA GLU A 86 -6.46 -5.66 -7.06
C GLU A 86 -6.25 -4.51 -8.05
N LEU A 87 -5.40 -4.69 -9.06
CA LEU A 87 -5.20 -3.71 -10.13
C LEU A 87 -6.49 -3.47 -10.93
N ALA A 88 -7.33 -4.50 -11.12
CA ALA A 88 -8.64 -4.36 -11.74
C ALA A 88 -9.59 -3.56 -10.82
N LEU A 89 -9.67 -3.92 -9.53
CA LEU A 89 -10.47 -3.19 -8.54
C LEU A 89 -10.09 -1.70 -8.48
N ILE A 90 -8.79 -1.37 -8.45
CA ILE A 90 -8.30 0.00 -8.42
C ILE A 90 -8.78 0.80 -9.64
N ARG A 91 -8.77 0.19 -10.83
CA ARG A 91 -9.20 0.87 -12.08
C ARG A 91 -10.71 1.04 -12.19
N GLU A 92 -11.47 0.12 -11.63
CA GLU A 92 -12.92 0.02 -11.84
C GLU A 92 -13.73 0.68 -10.72
N THR A 93 -13.13 0.84 -9.54
CA THR A 93 -13.85 1.42 -8.40
C THR A 93 -14.12 2.91 -8.60
N THR A 94 -15.27 3.34 -8.10
CA THR A 94 -15.60 4.78 -7.93
C THR A 94 -15.41 5.24 -6.49
N ALA A 95 -15.11 4.32 -5.57
CA ALA A 95 -14.84 4.66 -4.18
C ALA A 95 -13.48 5.39 -4.06
N PRO A 96 -13.34 6.34 -3.14
CA PRO A 96 -12.06 6.95 -2.82
C PRO A 96 -11.02 5.90 -2.43
N LEU A 97 -9.81 6.04 -3.00
CA LEU A 97 -8.67 5.16 -2.75
C LEU A 97 -7.62 5.87 -1.89
N PHE A 98 -7.05 5.17 -0.93
CA PHE A 98 -5.91 5.62 -0.17
C PHE A 98 -4.88 4.48 -0.06
N GLY A 99 -3.69 4.70 -0.64
CA GLY A 99 -2.60 3.72 -0.63
C GLY A 99 -1.45 4.13 0.29
N ILE A 100 -0.92 3.17 1.04
CA ILE A 100 0.25 3.33 1.91
C ILE A 100 1.39 2.51 1.31
N CYS A 101 2.56 3.12 1.04
CA CYS A 101 3.75 2.45 0.52
C CYS A 101 3.42 1.57 -0.71
N ALA A 102 3.44 0.24 -0.55
CA ALA A 102 3.06 -0.72 -1.59
C ALA A 102 1.68 -0.43 -2.21
N GLY A 103 0.68 -0.09 -1.40
CA GLY A 103 -0.65 0.26 -1.88
C GLY A 103 -0.65 1.52 -2.77
N LEU A 104 0.16 2.54 -2.44
CA LEU A 104 0.34 3.70 -3.31
C LEU A 104 1.00 3.31 -4.63
N GLN A 105 2.00 2.42 -4.59
CA GLN A 105 2.67 1.92 -5.79
C GLN A 105 1.69 1.17 -6.69
N LEU A 106 0.82 0.32 -6.14
CA LEU A 106 -0.21 -0.40 -6.90
C LEU A 106 -1.22 0.56 -7.54
N ILE A 107 -1.63 1.63 -6.85
CA ILE A 107 -2.47 2.68 -7.46
C ILE A 107 -1.75 3.28 -8.67
N GLY A 108 -0.50 3.70 -8.52
CA GLY A 108 0.28 4.24 -9.64
C GLY A 108 0.39 3.26 -10.81
N ILE A 109 0.73 2.00 -10.54
CA ILE A 109 0.84 0.94 -11.55
C ILE A 109 -0.49 0.69 -12.27
N ALA A 110 -1.62 0.74 -11.55
CA ALA A 110 -2.95 0.56 -12.14
C ALA A 110 -3.27 1.64 -13.16
N PHE A 111 -2.80 2.87 -12.93
CA PHE A 111 -2.98 4.01 -13.83
C PHE A 111 -1.79 4.24 -14.79
N GLY A 112 -0.86 3.29 -14.89
CA GLY A 112 0.19 3.27 -15.89
C GLY A 112 1.52 3.87 -15.47
N ALA A 113 1.66 4.34 -14.22
CA ALA A 113 2.94 4.82 -13.73
C ALA A 113 3.96 3.66 -13.66
N PRO A 114 5.17 3.84 -14.17
CA PRO A 114 6.23 2.85 -14.03
C PRO A 114 6.71 2.78 -12.56
N LEU A 115 6.87 1.57 -12.06
CA LEU A 115 7.59 1.32 -10.81
C LEU A 115 9.06 1.08 -11.16
N VAL A 116 9.93 1.94 -10.67
CA VAL A 116 11.38 1.87 -10.90
C VAL A 116 12.13 1.52 -9.61
N TYR A 117 13.23 0.83 -9.76
CA TYR A 117 14.13 0.47 -8.68
C TYR A 117 15.50 1.06 -9.02
N PRO A 118 15.88 2.18 -8.38
CA PRO A 118 17.12 2.89 -8.74
C PRO A 118 18.40 2.09 -8.49
N GLY A 119 18.33 1.00 -7.71
CA GLY A 119 19.47 0.13 -7.39
C GLY A 119 19.90 0.23 -5.93
N GLU A 120 21.01 -0.43 -5.60
CA GLU A 120 21.57 -0.41 -4.24
C GLU A 120 22.01 1.02 -3.86
N GLY A 121 21.74 1.42 -2.63
CA GLY A 121 22.07 2.74 -2.09
C GLY A 121 21.05 3.84 -2.39
N TYR A 122 19.95 3.50 -3.07
CA TYR A 122 18.84 4.42 -3.34
C TYR A 122 17.58 4.06 -2.55
N GLU A 123 17.70 3.18 -1.57
CA GLU A 123 16.60 2.89 -0.66
C GLU A 123 16.29 4.11 0.20
N GLU A 124 15.03 4.48 0.24
CA GLU A 124 14.56 5.50 1.17
C GLU A 124 14.21 4.81 2.49
N PHE A 125 14.99 5.14 3.53
CA PHE A 125 14.83 4.58 4.87
C PHE A 125 15.04 5.66 5.94
N GLY A 126 14.06 5.85 6.81
CA GLY A 126 14.12 6.78 7.93
C GLY A 126 13.13 7.93 7.81
N PHE A 127 13.34 8.97 8.60
CA PHE A 127 12.51 10.18 8.54
C PHE A 127 13.05 11.13 7.48
N LEU A 128 12.40 11.13 6.32
CA LEU A 128 12.82 11.91 5.16
C LEU A 128 11.92 13.14 4.95
N PRO A 129 12.46 14.24 4.40
CA PRO A 129 11.68 15.44 4.14
C PRO A 129 10.76 15.24 2.93
N GLN A 130 9.47 15.48 3.14
CA GLN A 130 8.44 15.45 2.10
C GLN A 130 7.86 16.86 1.93
N THR A 131 7.84 17.37 0.71
CA THR A 131 7.34 18.71 0.43
C THR A 131 5.87 18.66 0.01
N VAL A 132 5.03 19.46 0.66
CA VAL A 132 3.65 19.65 0.25
C VAL A 132 3.61 20.53 -1.00
N LEU A 133 3.40 19.92 -2.17
CA LEU A 133 3.42 20.60 -3.46
C LEU A 133 2.08 21.24 -3.82
N ALA A 134 0.96 20.73 -3.31
CA ALA A 134 -0.38 21.21 -3.63
C ALA A 134 -1.30 21.15 -2.42
N GLN A 135 -2.27 22.06 -2.37
CA GLN A 135 -3.32 22.02 -1.37
C GLN A 135 -4.30 20.89 -1.67
N HIS A 136 -4.60 20.09 -0.66
CA HIS A 136 -5.59 19.01 -0.75
C HIS A 136 -6.33 18.89 0.59
N PRO A 137 -7.62 18.54 0.64
CA PRO A 137 -8.36 18.41 1.89
C PRO A 137 -7.69 17.49 2.93
N LEU A 138 -7.03 16.41 2.50
CA LEU A 138 -6.25 15.50 3.38
C LEU A 138 -5.02 16.16 3.98
N LEU A 139 -4.54 17.26 3.42
CA LEU A 139 -3.36 18.00 3.87
C LEU A 139 -3.73 19.31 4.58
N THR A 140 -5.01 19.47 4.95
CA THR A 140 -5.49 20.68 5.64
C THR A 140 -4.69 20.92 6.92
N GLY A 141 -4.09 22.11 7.03
CA GLY A 141 -3.23 22.51 8.16
C GLY A 141 -1.78 22.04 8.03
N LEU A 142 -1.44 21.30 6.98
CA LEU A 142 -0.07 20.93 6.66
C LEU A 142 0.48 21.83 5.55
N SER A 143 1.69 22.31 5.72
CA SER A 143 2.36 23.17 4.72
C SER A 143 3.89 23.03 4.83
N GLY A 144 4.59 23.37 3.75
CA GLY A 144 6.04 23.30 3.71
C GLY A 144 6.58 21.88 3.67
N THR A 145 7.60 21.61 4.46
CA THR A 145 8.27 20.31 4.52
C THR A 145 7.83 19.53 5.75
N LEU A 146 7.36 18.32 5.54
CA LEU A 146 7.04 17.36 6.57
C LEU A 146 8.16 16.31 6.64
N HIS A 147 8.39 15.73 7.81
CA HIS A 147 9.29 14.58 7.94
C HIS A 147 8.44 13.32 8.13
N CYS A 148 8.39 12.49 7.09
CA CYS A 148 7.66 11.24 7.09
C CYS A 148 8.63 10.07 7.20
N PHE A 149 8.21 9.01 7.92
CA PHE A 149 8.99 7.78 7.92
C PHE A 149 8.77 7.05 6.60
N GLU A 150 9.86 6.83 5.89
CA GLU A 150 9.91 6.10 4.63
C GLU A 150 10.65 4.77 4.81
N HIS A 151 10.18 3.75 4.14
CA HIS A 151 10.87 2.46 4.04
C HIS A 151 10.46 1.79 2.73
N HIS A 152 11.14 2.11 1.65
CA HIS A 152 10.87 1.50 0.36
C HIS A 152 12.11 1.54 -0.57
N ARG A 153 12.12 0.63 -1.55
CA ARG A 153 13.15 0.51 -2.57
C ARG A 153 12.62 0.89 -3.96
N GLY A 154 11.33 0.73 -4.17
CA GLY A 154 10.67 1.06 -5.41
C GLY A 154 10.06 2.45 -5.37
N GLN A 155 10.17 3.18 -6.48
CA GLN A 155 9.64 4.53 -6.65
C GLN A 155 8.74 4.57 -7.89
N LEU A 156 7.62 5.31 -7.79
CA LEU A 156 6.84 5.64 -8.97
C LEU A 156 7.54 6.73 -9.74
N SER A 157 7.78 6.51 -11.03
CA SER A 157 8.22 7.60 -11.89
C SER A 157 7.02 8.38 -12.43
N ALA A 158 7.25 9.66 -12.79
CA ALA A 158 6.22 10.44 -13.46
C ALA A 158 5.82 9.80 -14.80
N VAL A 159 4.53 9.82 -15.10
CA VAL A 159 3.98 9.41 -16.40
C VAL A 159 4.19 10.54 -17.41
#